data_c94a79543d204a61378fabb440d1de40
#
_entry.id   c94a79543d204a61378fabb440d1de40
#
_cell.length_a   1.000
_cell.length_b   1.000
_cell.length_c   1.000
_cell.angle_alpha   90.00
_cell.angle_beta   90.00
_cell.angle_gamma   90.00
#
_symmetry.space_group_name_H-M   'P 1'
#
loop_
_entity.id
_entity.type
_entity.pdbx_description
1 polymer ?
#
loop_
_entity_poly.entity_id
_entity_poly.type
_entity_poly.pdbx_seq_one_letter_code
_entity_poly.pdbx_strand_id
1 'polypeptide(L)'
;KAEEMAYYQRTGIFPIMHVIAIRREVYEQNRWVAMNLFKAFREAQNLCYAGLKETAALKGMLPWFNAHVEEAFDLMGDDFWAYGVEKNRATLDVFLRYHHEQGLSPRKLEVDEMFAPETYEEFVI
;
A
#
# COMPACT_ATOMS: atom_id res chain seq x y z
N LYS A 1 3.32 18.13 7.71
CA LYS A 1 2.59 17.95 6.46
C LYS A 1 3.40 18.51 5.27
N ALA A 2 3.78 19.80 5.24
CA ALA A 2 4.46 20.39 4.08
C ALA A 2 5.77 19.66 3.73
N GLU A 3 6.60 19.36 4.72
CA GLU A 3 7.87 18.61 4.55
C GLU A 3 7.64 17.18 4.03
N GLU A 4 6.60 16.50 4.51
CA GLU A 4 6.24 15.15 4.06
C GLU A 4 5.75 15.16 2.61
N MET A 5 4.96 16.16 2.24
CA MET A 5 4.51 16.36 0.85
C MET A 5 5.71 16.64 -0.07
N ALA A 6 6.63 17.53 0.35
CA ALA A 6 7.85 17.81 -0.41
C ALA A 6 8.77 16.58 -0.53
N TYR A 7 8.83 15.74 0.51
CA TYR A 7 9.55 14.48 0.47
C TYR A 7 8.93 13.52 -0.55
N TYR A 8 7.59 13.35 -0.50
CA TYR A 8 6.88 12.51 -1.47
C TYR A 8 7.08 13.01 -2.91
N GLN A 9 6.93 14.31 -3.16
CA GLN A 9 7.14 14.89 -4.49
C GLN A 9 8.55 14.61 -5.05
N ARG A 10 9.56 14.60 -4.18
CA ARG A 10 10.96 14.34 -4.56
C ARG A 10 11.27 12.87 -4.74
N THR A 11 10.66 11.98 -3.96
CA THR A 11 11.06 10.57 -3.86
C THR A 11 10.01 9.58 -4.35
N GLY A 12 8.75 9.98 -4.44
CA GLY A 12 7.62 9.08 -4.66
C GLY A 12 7.34 8.14 -3.48
N ILE A 13 8.01 8.33 -2.33
CA ILE A 13 7.90 7.44 -1.17
C ILE A 13 6.88 7.98 -0.18
N PHE A 14 5.84 7.18 0.07
CA PHE A 14 4.95 7.32 1.22
C PHE A 14 5.09 6.07 2.09
N PRO A 15 5.37 6.21 3.41
CA PRO A 15 5.65 5.07 4.26
C PRO A 15 4.49 4.07 4.32
N ILE A 16 4.79 2.79 4.08
CA ILE A 16 3.82 1.70 4.21
C ILE A 16 3.62 1.43 5.71
N MET A 17 2.38 1.56 6.17
CA MET A 17 2.04 1.40 7.60
C MET A 17 1.59 -0.02 7.96
N HIS A 18 1.03 -0.77 7.00
CA HIS A 18 0.45 -2.08 7.26
C HIS A 18 0.74 -3.06 6.13
N VAL A 19 0.82 -4.32 6.50
CA VAL A 19 0.83 -5.46 5.59
C VAL A 19 -0.20 -6.48 6.05
N ILE A 20 -0.67 -7.31 5.14
CA ILE A 20 -1.54 -8.44 5.46
C ILE A 20 -0.68 -9.68 5.55
N ALA A 21 -0.70 -10.34 6.69
CA ALA A 21 0.05 -11.56 6.91
C ALA A 21 -0.88 -12.79 6.87
N ILE A 22 -0.44 -13.82 6.16
CA ILE A 22 -1.11 -15.12 6.12
C ILE A 22 -0.23 -16.10 6.90
N ARG A 23 -0.83 -16.92 7.75
CA ARG A 23 -0.07 -17.98 8.43
C ARG A 23 0.56 -18.91 7.40
N ARG A 24 1.85 -19.23 7.58
CA ARG A 24 2.64 -20.02 6.63
C ARG A 24 1.98 -21.33 6.27
N GLU A 25 1.50 -22.07 7.27
CA GLU A 25 0.85 -23.38 7.04
C GLU A 25 -0.42 -23.26 6.19
N VAL A 26 -1.18 -22.17 6.36
CA VAL A 26 -2.39 -21.91 5.56
C VAL A 26 -1.99 -21.58 4.12
N TYR A 27 -0.98 -20.74 3.94
CA TYR A 27 -0.49 -20.36 2.63
C TYR A 27 0.10 -21.55 1.85
N GLU A 28 0.93 -22.37 2.50
CA GLU A 28 1.57 -23.51 1.84
C GLU A 28 0.57 -24.56 1.39
N GLN A 29 -0.51 -24.76 2.16
CA GLN A 29 -1.58 -25.69 1.80
C GLN A 29 -2.57 -25.11 0.79
N ASN A 30 -2.68 -23.80 0.71
CA ASN A 30 -3.74 -23.09 -0.04
C ASN A 30 -3.21 -21.82 -0.69
N ARG A 31 -2.25 -21.93 -1.61
CA ARG A 31 -1.60 -20.76 -2.26
C ARG A 31 -2.59 -19.80 -2.91
N TRP A 32 -3.70 -20.31 -3.44
CA TRP A 32 -4.77 -19.53 -4.03
C TRP A 32 -5.38 -18.48 -3.07
N VAL A 33 -5.24 -18.69 -1.75
CA VAL A 33 -5.76 -17.75 -0.73
C VAL A 33 -5.08 -16.38 -0.86
N ALA A 34 -3.78 -16.33 -1.14
CA ALA A 34 -3.05 -15.07 -1.27
C ALA A 34 -3.64 -14.19 -2.38
N MET A 35 -3.86 -14.75 -3.57
CA MET A 35 -4.46 -14.03 -4.71
C MET A 35 -5.91 -13.63 -4.43
N ASN A 36 -6.71 -14.52 -3.84
CA ASN A 36 -8.11 -14.21 -3.57
C ASN A 36 -8.26 -13.11 -2.52
N LEU A 37 -7.43 -13.11 -1.48
CA LEU A 37 -7.40 -12.02 -0.52
C LEU A 37 -6.95 -10.71 -1.17
N PHE A 38 -5.90 -10.76 -2.00
CA PHE A 38 -5.45 -9.58 -2.73
C PHE A 38 -6.58 -8.96 -3.56
N LYS A 39 -7.31 -9.77 -4.34
CA LYS A 39 -8.46 -9.32 -5.13
C LYS A 39 -9.57 -8.73 -4.25
N ALA A 40 -9.92 -9.40 -3.16
CA ALA A 40 -10.95 -8.92 -2.24
C ALA A 40 -10.58 -7.57 -1.59
N PHE A 41 -9.32 -7.40 -1.17
CA PHE A 41 -8.85 -6.14 -0.61
C PHE A 41 -8.76 -5.03 -1.67
N ARG A 42 -8.39 -5.35 -2.91
CA ARG A 42 -8.42 -4.37 -4.01
C ARG A 42 -9.84 -3.91 -4.31
N GLU A 43 -10.81 -4.81 -4.34
CA GLU A 43 -12.21 -4.44 -4.51
C GLU A 43 -12.72 -3.56 -3.36
N ALA A 44 -12.42 -3.94 -2.12
CA ALA A 44 -12.76 -3.12 -0.95
C ALA A 44 -12.12 -1.72 -1.02
N GLN A 45 -10.88 -1.61 -1.49
CA GLN A 45 -10.19 -0.34 -1.70
C GLN A 45 -10.88 0.52 -2.78
N ASN A 46 -11.28 -0.09 -3.91
CA ASN A 46 -12.00 0.61 -4.97
C ASN A 46 -13.32 1.19 -4.45
N LEU A 47 -14.06 0.43 -3.64
CA LEU A 47 -15.26 0.93 -2.96
C LEU A 47 -14.96 2.07 -1.98
N CYS A 48 -13.83 1.99 -1.27
CA CYS A 48 -13.37 3.06 -0.41
C CYS A 48 -13.08 4.34 -1.21
N TYR A 49 -12.30 4.25 -2.29
CA TYR A 49 -11.99 5.40 -3.15
C TYR A 49 -13.26 6.03 -3.76
N ALA A 50 -14.19 5.21 -4.23
CA ALA A 50 -15.48 5.71 -4.69
C ALA A 50 -16.24 6.47 -3.59
N GLY A 51 -16.21 5.94 -2.36
CA GLY A 51 -16.82 6.60 -1.21
C GLY A 51 -16.11 7.89 -0.78
N LEU A 52 -14.79 8.00 -0.94
CA LEU A 52 -14.05 9.24 -0.66
C LEU A 52 -14.37 10.36 -1.67
N LYS A 53 -14.65 10.00 -2.91
CA LYS A 53 -15.04 10.94 -3.97
C LYS A 53 -16.51 11.39 -3.87
N GLU A 54 -17.33 10.75 -3.04
CA GLU A 54 -18.73 11.10 -2.83
C GLU A 54 -18.83 12.31 -1.89
N THR A 55 -19.26 13.45 -2.42
CA THR A 55 -19.34 14.71 -1.67
C THR A 55 -20.70 14.95 -1.00
N ALA A 56 -21.76 14.26 -1.46
CA ALA A 56 -23.09 14.42 -0.89
C ALA A 56 -23.27 13.66 0.44
N ALA A 57 -22.49 12.60 0.65
CA ALA A 57 -22.54 11.76 1.85
C ALA A 57 -21.13 11.46 2.35
N LEU A 58 -20.57 12.38 3.14
CA LEU A 58 -19.20 12.29 3.64
C LEU A 58 -18.95 10.99 4.41
N LYS A 59 -17.83 10.33 4.14
CA LYS A 59 -17.40 9.09 4.81
C LYS A 59 -16.61 9.33 6.10
N GLY A 60 -16.30 10.58 6.42
CA GLY A 60 -15.55 10.94 7.62
C GLY A 60 -16.06 12.22 8.26
N MET A 61 -16.04 12.26 9.59
CA MET A 61 -16.40 13.44 10.37
C MET A 61 -15.17 14.31 10.65
N LEU A 62 -14.46 14.71 9.60
CA LEU A 62 -13.29 15.56 9.67
C LEU A 62 -13.61 16.92 9.02
N PRO A 63 -13.38 18.06 9.71
CA PRO A 63 -13.45 19.36 9.06
C PRO A 63 -12.56 19.40 7.81
N TRP A 64 -13.08 20.01 6.75
CA TRP A 64 -12.40 20.10 5.44
C TRP A 64 -12.05 18.74 4.82
N PHE A 65 -12.81 17.69 5.12
CA PHE A 65 -12.57 16.32 4.64
C PHE A 65 -12.37 16.28 3.14
N ASN A 66 -13.26 16.87 2.35
CA ASN A 66 -13.17 16.88 0.89
C ASN A 66 -11.87 17.56 0.41
N ALA A 67 -11.50 18.70 0.99
CA ALA A 67 -10.26 19.39 0.62
C ALA A 67 -9.02 18.52 0.90
N HIS A 68 -9.00 17.74 1.97
CA HIS A 68 -7.92 16.80 2.25
C HIS A 68 -7.90 15.62 1.26
N VAL A 69 -9.07 15.15 0.84
CA VAL A 69 -9.19 14.09 -0.16
C VAL A 69 -8.71 14.59 -1.51
N GLU A 70 -9.17 15.74 -1.97
CA GLU A 70 -8.76 16.38 -3.22
C GLU A 70 -7.24 16.59 -3.25
N GLU A 71 -6.67 17.17 -2.19
CA GLU A 71 -5.22 17.38 -2.08
C GLU A 71 -4.42 16.07 -2.19
N ALA A 72 -4.92 14.97 -1.61
CA ALA A 72 -4.26 13.67 -1.72
C ALA A 72 -4.29 13.13 -3.16
N PHE A 73 -5.44 13.21 -3.83
CA PHE A 73 -5.56 12.81 -5.23
C PHE A 73 -4.71 13.68 -6.17
N ASP A 74 -4.69 14.99 -5.95
CA ASP A 74 -3.90 15.94 -6.76
C ASP A 74 -2.40 15.69 -6.62
N LEU A 75 -1.94 15.40 -5.40
CA LEU A 75 -0.53 15.17 -5.12
C LEU A 75 -0.04 13.79 -5.53
N MET A 76 -0.83 12.75 -5.27
CA MET A 76 -0.39 11.36 -5.30
C MET A 76 -1.06 10.52 -6.40
N GLY A 77 -2.08 11.06 -7.07
CA GLY A 77 -2.84 10.36 -8.09
C GLY A 77 -3.96 9.48 -7.55
N ASP A 78 -4.63 8.78 -8.46
CA ASP A 78 -5.85 8.02 -8.16
C ASP A 78 -5.64 6.79 -7.27
N ASP A 79 -4.44 6.27 -7.16
CA ASP A 79 -4.09 5.09 -6.36
C ASP A 79 -3.05 5.43 -5.28
N PHE A 80 -3.34 6.46 -4.47
CA PHE A 80 -2.42 6.99 -3.46
C PHE A 80 -2.13 6.00 -2.31
N TRP A 81 -2.91 4.95 -2.16
CA TRP A 81 -2.72 3.88 -1.17
C TRP A 81 -2.55 2.54 -1.87
N ALA A 82 -1.61 2.50 -2.81
CA ALA A 82 -1.45 1.37 -3.73
C ALA A 82 -1.22 0.03 -3.02
N TYR A 83 -1.96 -0.98 -3.43
CA TYR A 83 -1.69 -2.38 -3.09
C TYR A 83 -0.78 -3.03 -4.13
N GLY A 84 -0.11 -4.11 -3.71
CA GLY A 84 0.78 -4.90 -4.55
C GLY A 84 2.25 -4.52 -4.40
N VAL A 85 3.11 -5.49 -4.70
CA VAL A 85 4.56 -5.36 -4.49
C VAL A 85 5.17 -4.39 -5.50
N GLU A 86 4.84 -4.50 -6.77
CA GLU A 86 5.50 -3.71 -7.81
C GLU A 86 5.28 -2.20 -7.66
N LYS A 87 4.07 -1.78 -7.33
CA LYS A 87 3.77 -0.36 -7.08
C LYS A 87 4.47 0.20 -5.83
N ASN A 88 4.82 -0.66 -4.90
CA ASN A 88 5.45 -0.31 -3.63
C ASN A 88 6.95 -0.66 -3.56
N ARG A 89 7.53 -1.23 -4.62
CA ARG A 89 8.90 -1.77 -4.61
C ARG A 89 9.93 -0.75 -4.14
N ALA A 90 9.89 0.47 -4.66
CA ALA A 90 10.83 1.52 -4.27
C ALA A 90 10.77 1.85 -2.77
N THR A 91 9.57 1.90 -2.20
CA THR A 91 9.36 2.13 -0.76
C THR A 91 9.83 0.94 0.07
N LEU A 92 9.55 -0.28 -0.38
CA LEU A 92 9.96 -1.51 0.29
C LEU A 92 11.49 -1.65 0.29
N ASP A 93 12.16 -1.38 -0.83
CA ASP A 93 13.63 -1.45 -0.94
C ASP A 93 14.30 -0.47 0.04
N VAL A 94 13.80 0.76 0.12
CA VAL A 94 14.31 1.76 1.07
C VAL A 94 14.06 1.33 2.51
N PHE A 95 12.86 0.80 2.81
CA PHE A 95 12.53 0.29 4.13
C PHE A 95 13.45 -0.85 4.55
N LEU A 96 13.64 -1.86 3.70
CA LEU A 96 14.50 -3.02 4.01
C LEU A 96 15.96 -2.63 4.17
N ARG A 97 16.43 -1.64 3.39
CA ARG A 97 17.76 -1.07 3.57
C ARG A 97 17.90 -0.44 4.95
N TYR A 98 17.00 0.46 5.33
CA TYR A 98 17.05 1.12 6.63
C TYR A 98 16.89 0.14 7.79
N HIS A 99 16.02 -0.86 7.64
CA HIS A 99 15.83 -1.91 8.62
C HIS A 99 17.15 -2.67 8.92
N HIS A 100 17.93 -2.96 7.89
CA HIS A 100 19.24 -3.58 8.05
C HIS A 100 20.30 -2.60 8.59
N GLU A 101 20.41 -1.41 8.03
CA GLU A 101 21.37 -0.38 8.46
C GLU A 101 21.19 0.01 9.94
N GLN A 102 19.97 -0.03 10.46
CA GLN A 102 19.64 0.22 11.85
C GLN A 102 19.80 -1.01 12.77
N GLY A 103 20.26 -2.13 12.25
CA GLY A 103 20.52 -3.34 13.02
C GLY A 103 19.28 -4.13 13.44
N LEU A 104 18.12 -3.88 12.80
CA LEU A 104 16.86 -4.57 13.10
C LEU A 104 16.79 -5.98 12.47
N SER A 105 17.65 -6.25 11.49
CA SER A 105 17.83 -7.58 10.91
C SER A 105 19.32 -7.91 10.75
N PRO A 106 19.71 -9.19 10.88
CA PRO A 106 21.10 -9.61 10.77
C PRO A 106 21.66 -9.53 9.34
N ARG A 107 20.79 -9.45 8.35
CA ARG A 107 21.13 -9.23 6.95
C ARG A 107 20.11 -8.35 6.26
N LYS A 108 20.47 -7.75 5.15
CA LYS A 108 19.49 -7.10 4.27
C LYS A 108 18.58 -8.18 3.68
N LEU A 109 17.28 -7.99 3.83
CA LEU A 109 16.25 -8.81 3.20
C LEU A 109 15.93 -8.24 1.81
N GLU A 110 15.58 -9.12 0.89
CA GLU A 110 15.08 -8.72 -0.44
C GLU A 110 13.55 -8.73 -0.43
N VAL A 111 12.93 -7.85 -1.20
CA VAL A 111 11.47 -7.72 -1.26
C VAL A 111 10.82 -9.05 -1.64
N ASP A 112 11.42 -9.77 -2.57
CA ASP A 112 10.89 -11.03 -3.09
C ASP A 112 10.93 -12.19 -2.07
N GLU A 113 11.65 -12.04 -0.97
CA GLU A 113 11.63 -13.00 0.15
C GLU A 113 10.44 -12.78 1.10
N MET A 114 9.80 -11.60 1.05
CA MET A 114 8.83 -11.16 2.03
C MET A 114 7.39 -11.45 1.64
N PHE A 115 7.09 -11.51 0.34
CA PHE A 115 5.73 -11.54 -0.15
C PHE A 115 5.42 -12.79 -0.96
N ALA A 116 4.16 -13.18 -0.99
CA ALA A 116 3.67 -14.26 -1.83
C ALA A 116 3.77 -13.86 -3.30
N PRO A 117 4.51 -14.60 -4.16
CA PRO A 117 4.73 -14.22 -5.55
C PRO A 117 3.45 -14.07 -6.37
N GLU A 118 2.37 -14.74 -5.96
CA GLU A 118 1.05 -14.61 -6.58
C GLU A 118 0.46 -13.20 -6.46
N THR A 119 1.01 -12.34 -5.58
CA THR A 119 0.53 -10.98 -5.32
C THR A 119 1.41 -9.88 -5.91
N TYR A 120 2.42 -10.22 -6.72
CA TYR A 120 3.34 -9.23 -7.29
C TYR A 120 2.69 -8.40 -8.38
N GLU A 121 1.91 -9.03 -9.25
CA GLU A 121 1.24 -8.37 -10.37
C GLU A 121 -0.28 -8.30 -10.15
N GLU A 122 -0.87 -7.19 -10.56
CA GLU A 122 -2.32 -7.10 -10.69
C GLU A 122 -2.74 -7.90 -11.92
N PHE A 123 -3.48 -8.98 -11.72
CA PHE A 123 -4.17 -9.63 -12.82
C PHE A 123 -5.36 -8.77 -13.25
N VAL A 124 -5.25 -8.18 -14.42
CA VAL A 124 -6.39 -7.62 -15.13
C VAL A 124 -7.20 -8.82 -15.67
N ILE A 125 -8.41 -9.00 -15.16
CA ILE A 125 -9.39 -9.93 -15.71
C ILE A 125 -10.18 -9.19 -16.78
#